data_fb4b3aea2c2e63eaf2cd55186b1c2e89
#
_entry.id   fb4b3aea2c2e63eaf2cd55186b1c2e89
#
_cell.length_a   1.000
_cell.length_b   1.000
_cell.length_c   1.000
_cell.angle_alpha   90.00
_cell.angle_beta   90.00
_cell.angle_gamma   90.00
#
_symmetry.space_group_name_H-M   'P 1'
#
loop_
_entity.id
_entity.type
_entity.pdbx_description
1 polymer ?
#
loop_
_entity_poly.entity_id
_entity_poly.type
_entity_poly.pdbx_seq_one_letter_code
_entity_poly.pdbx_strand_id
1 'polypeptide(L)'
;HFYVRGYDTTSSALTFCLHLISRHPLVQAKLFEEIRKVLGADKDRPVTQRDLGELKYMECVIKESLRLYPTVPLIARNFEEDVVIRGKPIPAGTNVTIGIYIMQRDPKYFLEPDTFRPERFLNESLEDGETRNAYVYVPFSAGPRNCIGQKFA
;
A
#
# COMPACT_ATOMS: atom_id res chain seq x y z
N HIS A 1 8.82 12.18 -19.17
CA HIS A 1 8.10 12.29 -17.88
C HIS A 1 7.56 10.96 -17.33
N PHE A 2 7.17 9.98 -18.16
CA PHE A 2 6.71 8.65 -17.72
C PHE A 2 7.82 7.84 -17.02
N TYR A 3 9.03 7.84 -17.58
CA TYR A 3 10.18 7.11 -17.02
C TYR A 3 10.54 7.57 -15.60
N VAL A 4 10.58 8.86 -15.35
CA VAL A 4 10.96 9.41 -14.04
C VAL A 4 9.93 9.07 -12.96
N ARG A 5 8.64 9.13 -13.26
CA ARG A 5 7.58 8.86 -12.28
C ARG A 5 7.42 7.39 -11.92
N GLY A 6 7.71 6.46 -12.84
CA GLY A 6 7.67 5.02 -12.55
C GLY A 6 8.93 4.51 -11.84
N TYR A 7 10.07 5.13 -12.09
CA TYR A 7 11.35 4.73 -11.54
C TYR A 7 11.48 5.09 -10.05
N ASP A 8 11.29 6.36 -9.68
CA ASP A 8 11.52 6.84 -8.31
C ASP A 8 10.57 6.20 -7.28
N THR A 9 9.29 6.14 -7.60
CA THR A 9 8.30 5.61 -6.66
C THR A 9 8.48 4.10 -6.45
N THR A 10 8.71 3.34 -7.52
CA THR A 10 8.88 1.89 -7.42
C THR A 10 10.20 1.53 -6.71
N SER A 11 11.32 2.20 -7.03
CA SER A 11 12.59 1.97 -6.36
C SER A 11 12.54 2.33 -4.87
N SER A 12 11.87 3.42 -4.51
CA SER A 12 11.64 3.80 -3.11
C SER A 12 10.78 2.77 -2.38
N ALA A 13 9.70 2.29 -3.01
CA ALA A 13 8.84 1.25 -2.44
C ALA A 13 9.63 -0.03 -2.16
N LEU A 14 10.43 -0.50 -3.12
CA LEU A 14 11.28 -1.68 -2.95
C LEU A 14 12.32 -1.47 -1.84
N THR A 15 12.95 -0.30 -1.78
CA THR A 15 13.94 0.03 -0.74
C THR A 15 13.31 -0.03 0.65
N PHE A 16 12.15 0.59 0.86
CA PHE A 16 11.46 0.55 2.14
C PHE A 16 10.98 -0.87 2.49
N CYS A 17 10.48 -1.61 1.52
CA CYS A 17 10.06 -3.00 1.72
C CYS A 17 11.23 -3.89 2.17
N LEU A 18 12.36 -3.83 1.47
CA LEU A 18 13.56 -4.58 1.85
C LEU A 18 14.11 -4.14 3.21
N HIS A 19 14.10 -2.85 3.51
CA HIS A 19 14.47 -2.32 4.83
C HIS A 19 13.60 -2.91 5.94
N LEU A 20 12.27 -2.95 5.76
CA LEU A 20 11.36 -3.53 6.75
C LEU A 20 11.58 -5.02 6.92
N ILE A 21 11.71 -5.78 5.82
CA ILE A 21 11.98 -7.23 5.87
C ILE A 21 13.28 -7.52 6.63
N SER A 22 14.36 -6.76 6.37
CA SER A 22 15.65 -6.96 7.03
C SER A 22 15.61 -6.73 8.55
N ARG A 23 14.70 -5.90 9.03
CA ARG A 23 14.52 -5.62 10.46
C ARG A 23 13.54 -6.57 11.17
N HIS A 24 12.84 -7.42 10.43
CA HIS A 24 11.82 -8.32 10.96
C HIS A 24 12.10 -9.78 10.56
N PRO A 25 13.05 -10.48 11.25
CA PRO A 25 13.49 -11.82 10.87
C PRO A 25 12.37 -12.86 10.76
N LEU A 26 11.33 -12.75 11.57
CA LEU A 26 10.18 -13.67 11.51
C LEU A 26 9.35 -13.46 10.21
N VAL A 27 9.19 -12.22 9.78
CA VAL A 27 8.54 -11.91 8.49
C VAL A 27 9.39 -12.43 7.34
N GLN A 28 10.70 -12.21 7.39
CA GLN A 28 11.64 -12.73 6.39
C GLN A 28 11.57 -14.25 6.27
N ALA A 29 11.55 -14.98 7.41
CA ALA A 29 11.46 -16.43 7.41
C ALA A 29 10.16 -16.93 6.77
N LYS A 30 9.00 -16.37 7.15
CA LYS A 30 7.70 -16.71 6.56
C LYS A 30 7.66 -16.44 5.05
N LEU A 31 8.19 -15.29 4.63
CA LEU A 31 8.26 -14.91 3.22
C LEU A 31 9.13 -15.90 2.42
N PHE A 32 10.28 -16.28 2.98
CA PHE A 32 11.18 -17.26 2.37
C PHE A 32 10.53 -18.65 2.23
N GLU A 33 9.79 -19.10 3.25
CA GLU A 33 9.05 -20.37 3.20
C GLU A 33 7.96 -20.34 2.11
N GLU A 34 7.20 -19.24 2.00
CA GLU A 34 6.21 -19.09 0.92
C GLU A 34 6.87 -19.17 -0.46
N ILE A 35 7.94 -18.39 -0.67
CA ILE A 35 8.68 -18.39 -1.93
C ILE A 35 9.17 -19.80 -2.28
N ARG A 36 9.78 -20.52 -1.33
CA ARG A 36 10.24 -21.90 -1.55
C ARG A 36 9.10 -22.86 -1.89
N LYS A 37 7.95 -22.70 -1.24
CA LYS A 37 6.76 -23.53 -1.50
C LYS A 37 6.20 -23.29 -2.89
N VAL A 38 6.12 -22.03 -3.33
CA VAL A 38 5.52 -21.66 -4.63
C VAL A 38 6.48 -21.89 -5.78
N LEU A 39 7.73 -21.48 -5.65
CA LEU A 39 8.70 -21.53 -6.74
C LEU A 39 9.45 -22.88 -6.80
N GLY A 40 9.49 -23.63 -5.68
CA GLY A 40 10.21 -24.91 -5.61
C GLY A 40 11.72 -24.72 -5.48
N ALA A 41 12.46 -25.77 -5.83
CA ALA A 41 13.93 -25.81 -5.68
C ALA A 41 14.67 -25.31 -6.93
N ASP A 42 14.02 -25.25 -8.08
CA ASP A 42 14.62 -24.78 -9.33
C ASP A 42 14.66 -23.24 -9.34
N LYS A 43 15.88 -22.71 -9.14
CA LYS A 43 16.12 -21.27 -9.08
C LYS A 43 16.14 -20.60 -10.45
N ASP A 44 16.31 -21.37 -11.50
CA ASP A 44 16.50 -20.87 -12.87
C ASP A 44 15.18 -20.85 -13.65
N ARG A 45 14.14 -21.51 -13.15
CA ARG A 45 12.85 -21.46 -13.79
C ARG A 45 12.22 -20.06 -13.76
N PRO A 46 11.66 -19.57 -14.86
CA PRO A 46 11.01 -18.26 -14.88
C PRO A 46 9.75 -18.25 -13.99
N VAL A 47 9.54 -17.13 -13.28
CA VAL A 47 8.33 -16.89 -12.50
C VAL A 47 7.16 -16.65 -13.43
N THR A 48 6.05 -17.32 -13.18
CA THR A 48 4.83 -17.21 -13.98
C THR A 48 3.78 -16.32 -13.28
N GLN A 49 2.80 -15.85 -14.05
CA GLN A 49 1.65 -15.11 -13.51
C GLN A 49 0.88 -15.92 -12.45
N ARG A 50 0.83 -17.24 -12.58
CA ARG A 50 0.20 -18.13 -11.60
C ARG A 50 0.97 -18.12 -10.28
N ASP A 51 2.30 -18.18 -10.32
CA ASP A 51 3.15 -18.14 -9.13
C ASP A 51 2.93 -16.84 -8.36
N LEU A 52 2.88 -15.70 -9.07
CA LEU A 52 2.60 -14.41 -8.44
C LEU A 52 1.24 -14.40 -7.71
N GLY A 53 0.23 -15.05 -8.28
CA GLY A 53 -1.09 -15.19 -7.66
C GLY A 53 -1.09 -16.06 -6.38
N GLU A 54 -0.09 -16.92 -6.18
CA GLU A 54 0.03 -17.79 -5.01
C GLU A 54 0.89 -17.19 -3.89
N LEU A 55 1.63 -16.10 -4.15
CA LEU A 55 2.48 -15.39 -3.18
C LEU A 55 1.65 -14.43 -2.29
N LYS A 56 0.73 -14.97 -1.51
CA LYS A 56 -0.23 -14.20 -0.70
C LYS A 56 0.41 -13.44 0.46
N TYR A 57 1.37 -14.06 1.13
CA TYR A 57 2.08 -13.39 2.22
C TYR A 57 3.00 -12.27 1.70
N MET A 58 3.64 -12.48 0.56
CA MET A 58 4.41 -11.44 -0.13
C MET A 58 3.53 -10.23 -0.47
N GLU A 59 2.31 -10.46 -0.96
CA GLU A 59 1.34 -9.38 -1.20
C GLU A 59 1.05 -8.59 0.09
N CYS A 60 0.85 -9.29 1.22
CA CYS A 60 0.64 -8.65 2.51
C CYS A 60 1.85 -7.85 2.98
N VAL A 61 3.07 -8.36 2.79
CA VAL A 61 4.33 -7.68 3.10
C VAL A 61 4.46 -6.38 2.31
N ILE A 62 4.17 -6.42 1.01
CA ILE A 62 4.21 -5.22 0.14
C ILE A 62 3.14 -4.21 0.58
N LYS A 63 1.91 -4.66 0.81
CA LYS A 63 0.81 -3.80 1.28
C LYS A 63 1.14 -3.11 2.61
N GLU A 64 1.67 -3.84 3.57
CA GLU A 64 2.05 -3.28 4.87
C GLU A 64 3.24 -2.32 4.76
N SER A 65 4.19 -2.60 3.88
CA SER A 65 5.29 -1.67 3.58
C SER A 65 4.76 -0.35 3.03
N LEU A 66 3.86 -0.39 2.04
CA LEU A 66 3.24 0.80 1.45
C LEU A 66 2.33 1.54 2.44
N ARG A 67 1.76 0.84 3.42
CA ARG A 67 1.00 1.47 4.50
C ARG A 67 1.91 2.32 5.40
N LEU A 68 3.02 1.73 5.85
CA LEU A 68 3.96 2.41 6.75
C LEU A 68 4.80 3.46 6.03
N TYR A 69 5.27 3.16 4.84
CA TYR A 69 6.12 4.05 4.04
C TYR A 69 5.54 4.27 2.65
N PRO A 70 4.39 5.00 2.53
CA PRO A 70 3.84 5.33 1.23
C PRO A 70 4.83 6.25 0.49
N THR A 71 5.20 5.86 -0.72
CA THR A 71 6.15 6.63 -1.54
C THR A 71 5.61 8.00 -1.96
N VAL A 72 4.28 8.15 -1.96
CA VAL A 72 3.59 9.43 -2.12
C VAL A 72 2.79 9.70 -0.85
N PRO A 73 3.39 10.38 0.16
CA PRO A 73 2.76 10.55 1.47
C PRO A 73 1.62 11.57 1.49
N LEU A 74 1.59 12.47 0.50
CA LEU A 74 0.61 13.56 0.39
C LEU A 74 0.13 13.67 -1.06
N ILE A 75 -1.17 13.83 -1.26
CA ILE A 75 -1.76 14.18 -2.55
C ILE A 75 -2.62 15.43 -2.41
N ALA A 76 -2.70 16.24 -3.47
CA ALA A 76 -3.51 17.44 -3.46
C ALA A 76 -4.61 17.37 -4.53
N ARG A 77 -5.73 18.03 -4.27
CA ARG A 77 -6.83 18.25 -5.20
C ARG A 77 -7.25 19.69 -5.14
N ASN A 78 -7.62 20.24 -6.28
CA ASN A 78 -8.27 21.55 -6.39
C ASN A 78 -9.76 21.31 -6.64
N PHE A 79 -10.62 22.03 -5.94
CA PHE A 79 -12.06 22.02 -6.22
C PHE A 79 -12.37 23.06 -7.30
N GLU A 80 -12.97 22.62 -8.40
CA GLU A 80 -13.38 23.49 -9.49
C GLU A 80 -14.74 24.16 -9.22
N GLU A 81 -15.51 23.61 -8.27
CA GLU A 81 -16.83 24.08 -7.86
C GLU A 81 -16.91 24.17 -6.33
N ASP A 82 -17.89 24.93 -5.81
CA ASP A 82 -18.20 24.97 -4.39
C ASP A 82 -18.70 23.59 -3.93
N VAL A 83 -18.13 23.06 -2.85
CA VAL A 83 -18.53 21.75 -2.29
C VAL A 83 -18.81 21.86 -0.79
N VAL A 84 -19.60 20.94 -0.27
CA VAL A 84 -19.86 20.85 1.17
C VAL A 84 -19.25 19.56 1.72
N ILE A 85 -18.29 19.68 2.65
CA ILE A 85 -17.66 18.53 3.31
C ILE A 85 -18.03 18.55 4.79
N ARG A 86 -18.74 17.52 5.27
CA ARG A 86 -19.21 17.40 6.65
C ARG A 86 -19.94 18.67 7.15
N GLY A 87 -20.80 19.22 6.30
CA GLY A 87 -21.57 20.44 6.61
C GLY A 87 -20.79 21.76 6.51
N LYS A 88 -19.51 21.73 6.14
CA LYS A 88 -18.68 22.93 5.94
C LYS A 88 -18.58 23.27 4.45
N PRO A 89 -18.93 24.49 4.04
CA PRO A 89 -18.75 24.93 2.66
C PRO A 89 -17.26 25.13 2.37
N ILE A 90 -16.83 24.60 1.25
CA ILE A 90 -15.47 24.74 0.70
C ILE A 90 -15.60 25.44 -0.65
N PRO A 91 -15.08 26.67 -0.79
CA PRO A 91 -15.20 27.42 -2.03
C PRO A 91 -14.44 26.78 -3.21
N ALA A 92 -14.91 27.02 -4.42
CA ALA A 92 -14.16 26.74 -5.64
C ALA A 92 -12.76 27.37 -5.58
N GLY A 93 -11.78 26.76 -6.24
CA GLY A 93 -10.38 27.19 -6.20
C GLY A 93 -9.61 26.73 -4.93
N THR A 94 -10.26 26.09 -3.95
CA THR A 94 -9.60 25.62 -2.75
C THR A 94 -8.73 24.40 -3.06
N ASN A 95 -7.45 24.46 -2.65
CA ASN A 95 -6.54 23.31 -2.66
C ASN A 95 -6.68 22.50 -1.37
N VAL A 96 -7.04 21.23 -1.51
CA VAL A 96 -7.14 20.29 -0.39
C VAL A 96 -6.01 19.28 -0.46
N THR A 97 -5.29 19.12 0.64
CA THR A 97 -4.24 18.11 0.77
C THR A 97 -4.76 16.91 1.56
N ILE A 98 -4.54 15.73 1.02
CA ILE A 98 -4.89 14.44 1.65
C ILE A 98 -3.60 13.80 2.15
N GLY A 99 -3.48 13.62 3.45
CA GLY A 99 -2.32 13.01 4.11
C GLY A 99 -2.42 11.48 4.11
N ILE A 100 -1.96 10.80 3.05
CA ILE A 100 -1.97 9.33 2.95
C ILE A 100 -1.18 8.72 4.11
N TYR A 101 0.00 9.25 4.41
CA TYR A 101 0.86 8.80 5.51
C TYR A 101 0.15 8.83 6.87
N ILE A 102 -0.60 9.91 7.15
CA ILE A 102 -1.32 10.09 8.41
C ILE A 102 -2.54 9.17 8.44
N MET A 103 -3.30 9.14 7.36
CA MET A 103 -4.53 8.35 7.25
C MET A 103 -4.27 6.85 7.42
N GLN A 104 -3.17 6.35 6.84
CA GLN A 104 -2.77 4.94 6.93
C GLN A 104 -2.16 4.56 8.28
N ARG A 105 -2.04 5.52 9.22
CA ARG A 105 -1.62 5.34 10.60
C ARG A 105 -2.70 5.70 11.63
N ASP A 106 -3.92 5.95 11.19
CA ASP A 106 -5.02 6.23 12.12
C ASP A 106 -5.34 4.97 12.96
N PRO A 107 -5.18 5.02 14.30
CA PRO A 107 -5.44 3.89 15.18
C PRO A 107 -6.88 3.39 15.14
N LYS A 108 -7.81 4.22 14.68
CA LYS A 108 -9.20 3.83 14.46
C LYS A 108 -9.34 2.71 13.43
N TYR A 109 -8.45 2.65 12.44
CA TYR A 109 -8.52 1.69 11.33
C TYR A 109 -7.38 0.68 11.32
N PHE A 110 -6.30 0.98 12.04
CA PHE A 110 -5.10 0.14 12.09
C PHE A 110 -4.64 -0.01 13.54
N LEU A 111 -4.96 -1.12 14.16
CA LEU A 111 -4.46 -1.44 15.49
C LEU A 111 -2.93 -1.50 15.47
N GLU A 112 -2.27 -0.91 16.49
CA GLU A 112 -0.80 -0.74 16.53
C GLU A 112 -0.26 -0.17 15.20
N PRO A 113 -0.64 1.07 14.86
CA PRO A 113 -0.46 1.62 13.51
C PRO A 113 1.00 1.75 13.09
N ASP A 114 1.94 1.84 14.02
CA ASP A 114 3.38 1.97 13.74
C ASP A 114 4.12 0.62 13.70
N THR A 115 3.43 -0.48 14.05
CA THR A 115 4.00 -1.83 14.01
C THR A 115 3.89 -2.42 12.60
N PHE A 116 5.01 -2.96 12.09
CA PHE A 116 5.05 -3.69 10.82
C PHE A 116 4.46 -5.10 11.02
N ARG A 117 3.22 -5.29 10.60
CA ARG A 117 2.45 -6.53 10.76
C ARG A 117 1.72 -6.88 9.46
N PRO A 118 2.39 -7.60 8.53
CA PRO A 118 1.79 -8.00 7.24
C PRO A 118 0.49 -8.77 7.39
N GLU A 119 0.33 -9.53 8.46
CA GLU A 119 -0.83 -10.38 8.74
C GLU A 119 -2.16 -9.60 8.77
N ARG A 120 -2.12 -8.29 9.02
CA ARG A 120 -3.33 -7.44 8.95
C ARG A 120 -3.98 -7.39 7.55
N PHE A 121 -3.26 -7.81 6.52
CA PHE A 121 -3.75 -7.88 5.15
C PHE A 121 -4.10 -9.30 4.70
N LEU A 122 -3.96 -10.32 5.55
CA LEU A 122 -4.43 -11.68 5.25
C LEU A 122 -5.96 -11.78 5.23
N ASN A 123 -6.61 -10.99 6.07
CA ASN A 123 -8.05 -10.90 6.15
C ASN A 123 -8.50 -9.50 5.73
N GLU A 124 -9.51 -9.39 4.88
CA GLU A 124 -10.09 -8.11 4.44
C GLU A 124 -10.87 -7.40 5.54
N SER A 125 -11.22 -8.11 6.62
CA SER A 125 -11.93 -7.59 7.77
C SER A 125 -10.96 -6.95 8.77
N LEU A 126 -11.45 -5.93 9.48
CA LEU A 126 -10.81 -5.43 10.70
C LEU A 126 -10.81 -6.52 11.78
N GLU A 127 -9.93 -6.41 12.78
CA GLU A 127 -9.85 -7.40 13.88
C GLU A 127 -11.16 -7.51 14.70
N ASP A 128 -12.02 -6.49 14.65
CA ASP A 128 -13.36 -6.45 15.24
C ASP A 128 -14.45 -7.06 14.34
N GLY A 129 -14.11 -7.57 13.17
CA GLY A 129 -15.04 -8.17 12.20
C GLY A 129 -15.72 -7.17 11.25
N GLU A 130 -15.47 -5.87 11.40
CA GLU A 130 -15.96 -4.87 10.45
C GLU A 130 -15.16 -4.91 9.14
N THR A 131 -15.84 -4.67 8.01
CA THR A 131 -15.18 -4.53 6.72
C THR A 131 -14.40 -3.21 6.68
N ARG A 132 -13.11 -3.29 6.41
CA ARG A 132 -12.27 -2.10 6.28
C ARG A 132 -12.78 -1.20 5.16
N ASN A 133 -13.01 0.07 5.47
CA ASN A 133 -13.34 1.05 4.44
C ASN A 133 -12.17 1.15 3.44
N ALA A 134 -12.47 0.91 2.15
CA ALA A 134 -11.47 0.89 1.09
C ALA A 134 -10.64 2.19 0.97
N TYR A 135 -11.20 3.31 1.44
CA TYR A 135 -10.52 4.62 1.36
C TYR A 135 -9.54 4.90 2.50
N VAL A 136 -9.41 4.02 3.51
CA VAL A 136 -8.40 4.21 4.57
C VAL A 136 -7.01 3.68 4.19
N TYR A 137 -6.95 2.88 3.11
CA TYR A 137 -5.71 2.37 2.54
C TYR A 137 -5.67 2.63 1.04
N VAL A 138 -4.99 3.70 0.63
CA VAL A 138 -4.97 4.16 -0.77
C VAL A 138 -3.55 4.54 -1.22
N PRO A 139 -2.59 3.62 -1.19
CA PRO A 139 -1.19 3.90 -1.52
C PRO A 139 -1.01 4.35 -2.98
N PHE A 140 -1.95 4.02 -3.86
CA PHE A 140 -2.00 4.43 -5.26
C PHE A 140 -3.07 5.50 -5.54
N SER A 141 -3.57 6.19 -4.49
CA SER A 141 -4.73 7.07 -4.57
C SER A 141 -6.02 6.30 -4.91
N ALA A 142 -7.11 7.00 -5.18
CA ALA A 142 -8.40 6.42 -5.57
C ALA A 142 -9.16 7.36 -6.52
N GLY A 143 -10.18 6.82 -7.20
CA GLY A 143 -11.02 7.56 -8.13
C GLY A 143 -10.38 7.78 -9.50
N PRO A 144 -10.95 8.70 -10.32
CA PRO A 144 -10.51 8.92 -11.72
C PRO A 144 -9.06 9.42 -11.85
N ARG A 145 -8.47 9.92 -10.76
CA ARG A 145 -7.09 10.41 -10.70
C ARG A 145 -6.16 9.50 -9.89
N ASN A 146 -6.47 8.20 -9.83
CA ASN A 146 -5.57 7.20 -9.22
C ASN A 146 -4.28 7.04 -10.04
N CYS A 147 -3.34 6.26 -9.51
CA CYS A 147 -2.07 5.98 -10.17
C CYS A 147 -2.30 5.20 -11.48
N ILE A 148 -1.89 5.79 -12.60
CA ILE A 148 -1.97 5.15 -13.92
C ILE A 148 -1.03 3.94 -14.03
N GLY A 149 0.08 3.94 -13.27
CA GLY A 149 1.10 2.88 -13.25
C GLY A 149 0.83 1.75 -12.27
N GLN A 150 -0.30 1.76 -11.55
CA GLN A 150 -0.57 0.77 -10.50
C GLN A 150 -0.46 -0.70 -10.95
N LYS A 151 -0.87 -0.99 -12.18
CA LYS A 151 -0.77 -2.36 -12.74
C LYS A 151 0.66 -2.77 -13.10
N PHE A 152 1.54 -1.80 -13.26
CA PHE A 152 2.94 -2.02 -13.60
C PHE A 152 3.82 -2.06 -12.34
N ALA A 153 3.51 -1.24 -11.35
CA ALA A 153 4.25 -1.18 -10.09
C ALA A 153 3.97 -2.40 -9.20
#